data_d125c26476b505ebf083e5a64a77da16
#
_entry.id   d125c26476b505ebf083e5a64a77da16
#
_cell.length_a   1.000
_cell.length_b   1.000
_cell.length_c   1.000
_cell.angle_alpha   90.00
_cell.angle_beta   90.00
_cell.angle_gamma   90.00
#
_symmetry.space_group_name_H-M   'P 1'
#
loop_
_entity.id
_entity.type
_entity.pdbx_description
1 polymer ?
#
loop_
_entity_poly.entity_id
_entity_poly.type
_entity_poly.pdbx_seq_one_letter_code
_entity_poly.pdbx_strand_id
1 'polypeptide(L)'
;MRGGIKGYFANVKEKYKVKNHAVYYILGAFTLLFSVLSLTGGLKMSDQLLLEQIGCYVIFAVSLSLVVGFLGELSLGHAGFICLGAYTGTLFRNNLAGGLTSGAPLLSLIVAMLFGGVVAALAGLLIGLPALRLKGDYLAIVTLAFGEIVKTLFTNIPLFGGPLGLSNRRYDRATLFIVIFVTAIASVAIVNNFIR
;
A
#
# COMPACT_ATOMS: atom_id res chain seq x y z
N MET A 1 29.26 27.01 -6.67
CA MET A 1 28.74 25.63 -6.78
C MET A 1 27.21 25.46 -6.55
N ARG A 2 26.44 26.48 -6.17
CA ARG A 2 24.97 26.40 -5.93
C ARG A 2 24.10 26.45 -7.19
N GLY A 3 24.61 26.81 -8.36
CA GLY A 3 23.82 26.92 -9.61
C GLY A 3 23.62 25.60 -10.37
N GLY A 4 24.55 24.64 -10.26
CA GLY A 4 24.49 23.37 -10.98
C GLY A 4 23.39 22.42 -10.52
N ILE A 5 23.12 22.39 -9.22
CA ILE A 5 22.13 21.49 -8.63
C ILE A 5 20.69 21.94 -8.99
N LYS A 6 20.42 23.25 -8.94
CA LYS A 6 19.10 23.79 -9.34
C LYS A 6 18.82 23.59 -10.84
N GLY A 7 19.83 23.72 -11.69
CA GLY A 7 19.71 23.44 -13.14
C GLY A 7 19.49 21.95 -13.44
N TYR A 8 20.13 21.06 -12.70
CA TYR A 8 19.91 19.62 -12.82
C TYR A 8 18.49 19.22 -12.44
N PHE A 9 17.97 19.71 -11.29
CA PHE A 9 16.61 19.45 -10.86
C PHE A 9 15.55 20.08 -11.78
N ALA A 10 15.80 21.24 -12.36
CA ALA A 10 14.90 21.85 -13.34
C ALA A 10 14.81 21.01 -14.63
N ASN A 11 15.96 20.55 -15.17
CA ASN A 11 16.01 19.69 -16.36
C ASN A 11 15.38 18.30 -16.11
N VAL A 12 15.59 17.74 -14.92
CA VAL A 12 14.94 16.50 -14.49
C VAL A 12 13.43 16.71 -14.41
N LYS A 13 12.96 17.82 -13.82
CA LYS A 13 11.54 18.15 -13.68
C LYS A 13 10.84 18.32 -15.03
N GLU A 14 11.50 18.94 -16.01
CA GLU A 14 10.97 19.11 -17.37
C GLU A 14 10.91 17.79 -18.15
N LYS A 15 11.94 16.97 -18.05
CA LYS A 15 12.02 15.63 -18.67
C LYS A 15 10.99 14.64 -18.09
N TYR A 16 10.64 14.76 -16.81
CA TYR A 16 9.62 13.92 -16.16
C TYR A 16 8.19 14.41 -16.42
N LYS A 17 7.97 15.69 -16.73
CA LYS A 17 6.65 16.25 -16.97
C LYS A 17 5.94 15.67 -18.20
N VAL A 18 6.70 15.37 -19.25
CA VAL A 18 6.17 14.74 -20.49
C VAL A 18 5.96 13.24 -20.31
N LYS A 19 6.75 12.58 -19.47
CA LYS A 19 6.72 11.12 -19.29
C LYS A 19 5.60 10.64 -18.34
N ASN A 20 5.05 11.54 -17.52
CA ASN A 20 4.09 11.17 -16.46
C ASN A 20 2.75 10.68 -17.02
N HIS A 21 2.25 11.29 -18.08
CA HIS A 21 0.98 10.84 -18.68
C HIS A 21 1.10 9.45 -19.33
N ALA A 22 2.25 9.13 -19.92
CA ALA A 22 2.49 7.82 -20.52
C ALA A 22 2.41 6.69 -19.48
N VAL A 23 2.91 6.90 -18.27
CA VAL A 23 2.85 5.91 -17.18
C VAL A 23 1.41 5.62 -16.78
N TYR A 24 0.54 6.64 -16.67
CA TYR A 24 -0.87 6.45 -16.37
C TYR A 24 -1.61 5.71 -17.48
N TYR A 25 -1.32 6.03 -18.75
CA TYR A 25 -1.91 5.32 -19.89
C TYR A 25 -1.47 3.86 -19.94
N ILE A 26 -0.19 3.58 -19.68
CA ILE A 26 0.35 2.21 -19.64
C ILE A 26 -0.28 1.42 -18.48
N LEU A 27 -0.32 1.99 -17.27
CA LEU A 27 -0.98 1.36 -16.13
C LEU A 27 -2.48 1.17 -16.37
N GLY A 28 -3.17 2.15 -16.92
CA GLY A 28 -4.58 2.07 -17.26
C GLY A 28 -4.86 1.01 -18.33
N ALA A 29 -4.07 0.97 -19.39
CA ALA A 29 -4.19 -0.04 -20.43
C ALA A 29 -3.91 -1.46 -19.89
N PHE A 30 -2.89 -1.61 -19.05
CA PHE A 30 -2.57 -2.87 -18.39
C PHE A 30 -3.73 -3.34 -17.50
N THR A 31 -4.30 -2.45 -16.67
CA THR A 31 -5.43 -2.78 -15.80
C THR A 31 -6.67 -3.16 -16.60
N LEU A 32 -6.99 -2.44 -17.66
CA LEU A 32 -8.12 -2.74 -18.53
C LEU A 32 -7.94 -4.10 -19.24
N LEU A 33 -6.78 -4.34 -19.84
CA LEU A 33 -6.49 -5.57 -20.56
C LEU A 33 -6.61 -6.80 -19.65
N PHE A 34 -5.98 -6.75 -18.47
CA PHE A 34 -6.02 -7.88 -17.54
C PHE A 34 -7.36 -8.02 -16.82
N SER A 35 -8.09 -6.92 -16.60
CA SER A 35 -9.45 -6.97 -16.05
C SER A 35 -10.40 -7.67 -17.01
N VAL A 36 -10.35 -7.34 -18.30
CA VAL A 36 -11.13 -8.02 -19.34
C VAL A 36 -10.75 -9.50 -19.43
N LEU A 37 -9.46 -9.82 -19.39
CA LEU A 37 -8.96 -11.20 -19.45
C LEU A 37 -9.38 -12.02 -18.22
N SER A 38 -9.44 -11.40 -17.05
CA SER A 38 -9.95 -12.01 -15.81
C SER A 38 -11.44 -12.30 -15.89
N LEU A 39 -12.22 -11.37 -16.43
CA LEU A 39 -13.68 -11.52 -16.61
C LEU A 39 -14.05 -12.59 -17.65
N THR A 40 -13.25 -12.76 -18.70
CA THR A 40 -13.47 -13.77 -19.75
C THR A 40 -13.03 -15.18 -19.34
N GLY A 41 -12.45 -15.34 -18.13
CA GLY A 41 -11.96 -16.64 -17.65
C GLY A 41 -10.71 -17.16 -18.39
N GLY A 42 -10.04 -16.29 -19.15
CA GLY A 42 -8.84 -16.65 -19.92
C GLY A 42 -7.57 -16.82 -19.08
N LEU A 43 -7.60 -16.42 -17.81
CA LEU A 43 -6.47 -16.53 -16.88
C LEU A 43 -6.63 -17.72 -15.96
N LYS A 44 -5.56 -18.50 -15.79
CA LYS A 44 -5.49 -19.53 -14.76
C LYS A 44 -5.52 -18.89 -13.36
N MET A 45 -6.06 -19.62 -12.39
CA MET A 45 -6.17 -19.18 -10.98
C MET A 45 -4.84 -18.71 -10.39
N SER A 46 -3.74 -19.39 -10.74
CA SER A 46 -2.40 -19.04 -10.29
C SER A 46 -1.91 -17.71 -10.84
N ASP A 47 -2.21 -17.43 -12.12
CA ASP A 47 -1.77 -16.21 -12.79
C ASP A 47 -2.51 -14.99 -12.25
N GLN A 48 -3.80 -15.14 -11.91
CA GLN A 48 -4.57 -14.09 -11.25
C GLN A 48 -3.99 -13.74 -9.88
N LEU A 49 -3.67 -14.75 -9.06
CA LEU A 49 -3.06 -14.52 -7.74
C LEU A 49 -1.69 -13.82 -7.84
N LEU A 50 -0.87 -14.19 -8.82
CA LEU A 50 0.42 -13.52 -9.07
C LEU A 50 0.22 -12.05 -9.45
N LEU A 51 -0.74 -11.77 -10.32
CA LEU A 51 -1.02 -10.39 -10.73
C LEU A 51 -1.56 -9.53 -9.59
N GLU A 52 -2.46 -10.07 -8.75
CA GLU A 52 -2.95 -9.40 -7.55
C GLU A 52 -1.79 -9.08 -6.59
N GLN A 53 -0.88 -10.02 -6.39
CA GLN A 53 0.30 -9.84 -5.55
C GLN A 53 1.25 -8.77 -6.12
N ILE A 54 1.48 -8.76 -7.43
CA ILE A 54 2.25 -7.72 -8.12
C ILE A 54 1.60 -6.34 -7.90
N GLY A 55 0.27 -6.23 -8.05
CA GLY A 55 -0.46 -5.00 -7.80
C GLY A 55 -0.25 -4.46 -6.37
N CYS A 56 -0.32 -5.33 -5.37
CA CYS A 56 -0.02 -4.98 -3.98
C CYS A 56 1.44 -4.50 -3.80
N TYR A 57 2.40 -5.19 -4.39
CA TYR A 57 3.81 -4.78 -4.31
C TYR A 57 4.08 -3.43 -4.99
N VAL A 58 3.37 -3.12 -6.07
CA VAL A 58 3.45 -1.78 -6.69
C VAL A 58 3.00 -0.70 -5.72
N ILE A 59 1.88 -0.89 -5.01
CA ILE A 59 1.40 0.06 -4.00
C ILE A 59 2.45 0.23 -2.90
N PHE A 60 3.04 -0.86 -2.41
CA PHE A 60 4.07 -0.83 -1.37
C PHE A 60 5.33 -0.10 -1.83
N ALA A 61 5.80 -0.39 -3.04
CA ALA A 61 6.98 0.26 -3.61
C ALA A 61 6.78 1.76 -3.80
N VAL A 62 5.60 2.18 -4.28
CA VAL A 62 5.25 3.59 -4.47
C VAL A 62 5.19 4.31 -3.13
N SER A 63 4.56 3.73 -2.11
CA SER A 63 4.48 4.34 -0.78
C SER A 63 5.85 4.42 -0.08
N LEU A 64 6.69 3.39 -0.22
CA LEU A 64 8.06 3.41 0.28
C LEU A 64 8.91 4.46 -0.43
N SER A 65 8.79 4.58 -1.76
CA SER A 65 9.53 5.58 -2.54
C SER A 65 9.20 7.01 -2.12
N LEU A 66 7.95 7.27 -1.69
CA LEU A 66 7.56 8.56 -1.15
C LEU A 66 8.29 8.83 0.18
N VAL A 67 8.31 7.86 1.09
CA VAL A 67 8.96 8.01 2.40
C VAL A 67 10.46 8.25 2.21
N VAL A 68 11.13 7.42 1.41
CA VAL A 68 12.58 7.55 1.14
C VAL A 68 12.89 8.86 0.39
N GLY A 69 12.03 9.26 -0.54
CA GLY A 69 12.21 10.48 -1.33
C GLY A 69 12.10 11.77 -0.50
N PHE A 70 11.23 11.81 0.51
CA PHE A 70 11.05 12.97 1.39
C PHE A 70 12.03 13.00 2.57
N LEU A 71 12.21 11.88 3.24
CA LEU A 71 13.12 11.78 4.39
C LEU A 71 14.59 11.71 3.97
N GLY A 72 14.89 11.23 2.76
CA GLY A 72 16.26 10.96 2.32
C GLY A 72 16.92 9.80 3.06
N GLU A 73 16.18 9.09 3.88
CA GLU A 73 16.65 8.01 4.75
C GLU A 73 15.83 6.74 4.53
N LEU A 74 16.43 5.58 4.71
CA LEU A 74 15.79 4.29 4.53
C LEU A 74 14.95 3.92 5.76
N SER A 75 13.63 3.77 5.58
CA SER A 75 12.74 3.26 6.62
C SER A 75 12.51 1.75 6.43
N LEU A 76 13.03 0.94 7.35
CA LEU A 76 12.86 -0.52 7.34
C LEU A 76 11.56 -0.98 8.03
N GLY A 77 10.86 -0.07 8.73
CA GLY A 77 9.61 -0.36 9.44
C GLY A 77 8.35 -0.28 8.61
N HIS A 78 8.45 0.02 7.32
CA HIS A 78 7.29 0.21 6.43
C HIS A 78 6.37 -1.02 6.41
N ALA A 79 6.94 -2.23 6.44
CA ALA A 79 6.21 -3.48 6.52
C ALA A 79 5.35 -3.60 7.80
N GLY A 80 5.78 -3.02 8.93
CA GLY A 80 5.02 -2.99 10.18
C GLY A 80 3.72 -2.19 10.05
N PHE A 81 3.75 -1.04 9.38
CA PHE A 81 2.54 -0.23 9.13
C PHE A 81 1.57 -0.93 8.18
N ILE A 82 2.08 -1.62 7.16
CA ILE A 82 1.29 -2.43 6.23
C ILE A 82 0.59 -3.57 7.00
N CYS A 83 1.34 -4.27 7.85
CA CYS A 83 0.81 -5.34 8.70
C CYS A 83 -0.31 -4.82 9.60
N LEU A 84 -0.09 -3.70 10.29
CA LEU A 84 -1.06 -3.06 11.17
C LEU A 84 -2.36 -2.71 10.42
N GLY A 85 -2.25 -2.05 9.27
CA GLY A 85 -3.39 -1.68 8.44
C GLY A 85 -4.17 -2.90 7.92
N ALA A 86 -3.47 -3.92 7.44
CA ALA A 86 -4.08 -5.14 6.90
C ALA A 86 -4.84 -5.93 7.97
N TYR A 87 -4.23 -6.17 9.12
CA TYR A 87 -4.86 -6.94 10.20
C TYR A 87 -6.03 -6.20 10.83
N THR A 88 -5.89 -4.91 11.13
CA THR A 88 -6.97 -4.12 11.72
C THR A 88 -8.14 -3.93 10.74
N GLY A 89 -7.88 -3.71 9.46
CA GLY A 89 -8.89 -3.65 8.42
C GLY A 89 -9.64 -4.98 8.27
N THR A 90 -8.92 -6.12 8.30
CA THR A 90 -9.52 -7.45 8.22
C THR A 90 -10.38 -7.77 9.44
N LEU A 91 -9.91 -7.45 10.66
CA LEU A 91 -10.68 -7.62 11.88
C LEU A 91 -11.95 -6.76 11.89
N PHE A 92 -11.84 -5.50 11.50
CA PHE A 92 -12.99 -4.61 11.41
C PHE A 92 -14.04 -5.18 10.46
N ARG A 93 -13.61 -5.67 9.30
CA ARG A 93 -14.50 -6.29 8.34
C ARG A 93 -15.18 -7.55 8.87
N ASN A 94 -14.41 -8.45 9.49
CA ASN A 94 -14.94 -9.73 9.96
C ASN A 94 -15.93 -9.55 11.11
N ASN A 95 -15.71 -8.59 12.00
CA ASN A 95 -16.49 -8.40 13.23
C ASN A 95 -17.62 -7.35 13.10
N LEU A 96 -17.36 -6.19 12.49
CA LEU A 96 -18.31 -5.09 12.42
C LEU A 96 -18.99 -4.94 11.07
N ALA A 97 -18.24 -5.00 10.00
CA ALA A 97 -18.79 -4.76 8.67
C ALA A 97 -19.61 -5.94 8.12
N GLY A 98 -19.45 -7.14 8.69
CA GLY A 98 -20.24 -8.33 8.36
C GLY A 98 -21.73 -8.17 8.64
N GLY A 99 -22.11 -7.32 9.61
CA GLY A 99 -23.51 -7.02 9.94
C GLY A 99 -24.08 -5.79 9.24
N LEU A 100 -23.24 -4.76 9.01
CA LEU A 100 -23.66 -3.47 8.45
C LEU A 100 -23.77 -3.46 6.91
N THR A 101 -23.05 -4.35 6.22
CA THR A 101 -22.95 -4.33 4.76
C THR A 101 -23.14 -5.71 4.13
N SER A 102 -24.02 -6.54 4.72
CA SER A 102 -24.31 -7.90 4.23
C SER A 102 -24.80 -7.95 2.77
N GLY A 103 -25.25 -6.82 2.21
CA GLY A 103 -25.69 -6.70 0.82
C GLY A 103 -24.69 -6.07 -0.15
N ALA A 104 -23.54 -5.54 0.31
CA ALA A 104 -22.60 -4.79 -0.53
C ALA A 104 -21.13 -5.14 -0.18
N PRO A 105 -20.58 -6.23 -0.73
CA PRO A 105 -19.23 -6.69 -0.40
C PRO A 105 -18.15 -5.67 -0.77
N LEU A 106 -18.33 -4.91 -1.85
CA LEU A 106 -17.42 -3.86 -2.28
C LEU A 106 -17.34 -2.71 -1.27
N LEU A 107 -18.48 -2.25 -0.76
CA LEU A 107 -18.55 -1.19 0.23
C LEU A 107 -17.87 -1.60 1.53
N SER A 108 -18.10 -2.85 1.96
CA SER A 108 -17.43 -3.44 3.12
C SER A 108 -15.91 -3.45 2.98
N LEU A 109 -15.39 -3.74 1.79
CA LEU A 109 -13.97 -3.74 1.51
C LEU A 109 -13.39 -2.31 1.60
N ILE A 110 -14.04 -1.34 0.96
CA ILE A 110 -13.59 0.06 0.95
C ILE A 110 -13.55 0.62 2.38
N VAL A 111 -14.61 0.39 3.16
CA VAL A 111 -14.67 0.86 4.56
C VAL A 111 -13.58 0.20 5.41
N ALA A 112 -13.34 -1.10 5.24
CA ALA A 112 -12.27 -1.81 5.93
C ALA A 112 -10.87 -1.29 5.57
N MET A 113 -10.64 -0.97 4.28
CA MET A 113 -9.39 -0.37 3.82
C MET A 113 -9.18 1.03 4.43
N LEU A 114 -10.21 1.86 4.46
CA LEU A 114 -10.16 3.19 5.07
C LEU A 114 -9.90 3.09 6.58
N PHE A 115 -10.58 2.19 7.27
CA PHE A 115 -10.36 1.97 8.71
C PHE A 115 -8.93 1.50 9.01
N GLY A 116 -8.44 0.48 8.29
CA GLY A 116 -7.07 0.01 8.40
C GLY A 116 -6.05 1.12 8.09
N GLY A 117 -6.31 1.95 7.08
CA GLY A 117 -5.50 3.11 6.74
C GLY A 117 -5.43 4.15 7.86
N VAL A 118 -6.56 4.46 8.50
CA VAL A 118 -6.60 5.39 9.65
C VAL A 118 -5.80 4.84 10.83
N VAL A 119 -5.94 3.56 11.16
CA VAL A 119 -5.18 2.93 12.26
C VAL A 119 -3.69 2.93 11.96
N ALA A 120 -3.29 2.59 10.74
CA ALA A 120 -1.89 2.64 10.31
C ALA A 120 -1.33 4.08 10.35
N ALA A 121 -2.13 5.09 9.96
CA ALA A 121 -1.73 6.50 10.04
C ALA A 121 -1.55 6.97 11.48
N LEU A 122 -2.44 6.61 12.40
CA LEU A 122 -2.31 6.92 13.83
C LEU A 122 -1.06 6.29 14.45
N ALA A 123 -0.80 5.02 14.13
CA ALA A 123 0.43 4.35 14.54
C ALA A 123 1.68 5.02 13.94
N GLY A 124 1.59 5.43 12.68
CA GLY A 124 2.63 6.18 11.99
C GLY A 124 2.93 7.52 12.66
N LEU A 125 1.93 8.26 13.11
CA LEU A 125 2.11 9.49 13.88
C LEU A 125 2.76 9.22 15.23
N LEU A 126 2.28 8.21 15.94
CA LEU A 126 2.74 7.90 17.31
C LEU A 126 4.22 7.48 17.31
N ILE A 127 4.67 6.73 16.32
CA ILE A 127 6.04 6.24 16.21
C ILE A 127 6.90 7.18 15.38
N GLY A 128 6.33 7.80 14.34
CA GLY A 128 7.04 8.72 13.48
C GLY A 128 7.53 9.97 14.22
N LEU A 129 6.72 10.54 15.12
CA LEU A 129 7.12 11.75 15.86
C LEU A 129 8.42 11.58 16.65
N PRO A 130 8.61 10.53 17.49
CA PRO A 130 9.91 10.30 18.13
C PRO A 130 10.99 9.83 17.14
N ALA A 131 10.64 9.03 16.14
CA ALA A 131 11.60 8.49 15.19
C ALA A 131 12.23 9.58 14.31
N LEU A 132 11.49 10.61 13.92
CA LEU A 132 11.99 11.75 13.13
C LEU A 132 13.05 12.59 13.86
N ARG A 133 13.22 12.41 15.17
CA ARG A 133 14.31 13.05 15.92
C ARG A 133 15.65 12.31 15.75
N LEU A 134 15.61 11.08 15.26
CA LEU A 134 16.78 10.25 14.99
C LEU A 134 17.22 10.48 13.54
N LYS A 135 18.51 10.39 13.28
CA LYS A 135 19.10 10.61 11.95
C LYS A 135 19.90 9.38 11.51
N GLY A 136 19.91 9.15 10.19
CA GLY A 136 20.72 8.11 9.57
C GLY A 136 20.37 6.70 10.05
N ASP A 137 21.39 5.93 10.40
CA ASP A 137 21.28 4.52 10.73
C ASP A 137 20.38 4.24 11.96
N TYR A 138 20.33 5.19 12.91
CA TYR A 138 19.46 5.04 14.11
C TYR A 138 17.99 5.02 13.75
N LEU A 139 17.56 5.79 12.76
CA LEU A 139 16.18 5.76 12.27
C LEU A 139 15.86 4.39 11.64
N ALA A 140 16.78 3.83 10.85
CA ALA A 140 16.59 2.51 10.25
C ALA A 140 16.47 1.41 11.31
N ILE A 141 17.30 1.44 12.36
CA ILE A 141 17.27 0.46 13.46
C ILE A 141 15.95 0.55 14.24
N VAL A 142 15.50 1.74 14.59
CA VAL A 142 14.26 1.93 15.35
C VAL A 142 13.04 1.54 14.54
N THR A 143 13.00 1.87 13.26
CA THR A 143 11.89 1.46 12.39
C THR A 143 11.87 -0.05 12.15
N LEU A 144 13.04 -0.70 12.02
CA LEU A 144 13.14 -2.16 11.95
C LEU A 144 12.62 -2.82 13.24
N ALA A 145 13.06 -2.34 14.40
CA ALA A 145 12.60 -2.84 15.70
C ALA A 145 11.07 -2.73 15.83
N PHE A 146 10.50 -1.62 15.40
CA PHE A 146 9.04 -1.45 15.36
C PHE A 146 8.38 -2.52 14.47
N GLY A 147 8.89 -2.76 13.26
CA GLY A 147 8.37 -3.79 12.36
C GLY A 147 8.38 -5.18 13.00
N GLU A 148 9.46 -5.55 13.69
CA GLU A 148 9.56 -6.84 14.40
C GLU A 148 8.64 -6.91 15.62
N ILE A 149 8.45 -5.82 16.37
CA ILE A 149 7.49 -5.76 17.49
C ILE A 149 6.07 -6.00 16.96
N VAL A 150 5.67 -5.30 15.91
CA VAL A 150 4.33 -5.46 15.30
C VAL A 150 4.14 -6.90 14.84
N LYS A 151 5.07 -7.47 14.09
CA LYS A 151 5.03 -8.85 13.63
C LYS A 151 4.87 -9.83 14.80
N THR A 152 5.67 -9.67 15.85
CA THR A 152 5.62 -10.53 17.05
C THR A 152 4.28 -10.42 17.77
N LEU A 153 3.73 -9.21 17.91
CA LEU A 153 2.42 -8.99 18.52
C LEU A 153 1.31 -9.72 17.73
N PHE A 154 1.26 -9.56 16.41
CA PHE A 154 0.23 -10.19 15.59
C PHE A 154 0.37 -11.70 15.51
N THR A 155 1.58 -12.24 15.60
CA THR A 155 1.82 -13.70 15.60
C THR A 155 1.44 -14.34 16.93
N ASN A 156 1.57 -13.63 18.06
CA ASN A 156 1.35 -14.23 19.38
C ASN A 156 -0.05 -13.98 19.95
N ILE A 157 -0.80 -13.00 19.44
CA ILE A 157 -2.15 -12.71 19.93
C ILE A 157 -3.18 -13.56 19.17
N PRO A 158 -3.95 -14.43 19.85
CA PRO A 158 -4.93 -15.32 19.19
C PRO A 158 -6.02 -14.57 18.41
N LEU A 159 -6.35 -13.33 18.82
CA LEU A 159 -7.33 -12.47 18.15
C LEU A 159 -6.98 -12.21 16.67
N PHE A 160 -5.69 -12.22 16.35
CA PHE A 160 -5.18 -11.99 15.00
C PHE A 160 -4.89 -13.30 14.23
N GLY A 161 -5.38 -14.44 14.72
CA GLY A 161 -5.20 -15.74 14.10
C GLY A 161 -3.85 -16.39 14.38
N GLY A 162 -2.98 -15.76 15.19
CA GLY A 162 -1.68 -16.28 15.58
C GLY A 162 -0.77 -16.61 14.39
N PRO A 163 0.01 -17.70 14.43
CA PRO A 163 0.94 -18.09 13.35
C PRO A 163 0.26 -18.42 12.02
N LEU A 164 -1.01 -18.80 12.04
CA LEU A 164 -1.79 -19.15 10.84
C LEU A 164 -2.33 -17.90 10.11
N GLY A 165 -2.30 -16.74 10.76
CA GLY A 165 -2.83 -15.50 10.22
C GLY A 165 -4.35 -15.43 10.20
N LEU A 166 -4.89 -14.29 9.79
CA LEU A 166 -6.32 -14.05 9.69
C LEU A 166 -6.86 -14.52 8.34
N SER A 167 -7.85 -15.42 8.39
CA SER A 167 -8.62 -15.76 7.19
C SER A 167 -9.60 -14.64 6.87
N ASN A 168 -9.55 -14.15 5.64
CA ASN A 168 -10.48 -13.13 5.15
C ASN A 168 -11.65 -13.80 4.39
N ARG A 169 -12.84 -13.18 4.43
CA ARG A 169 -13.98 -13.64 3.62
C ARG A 169 -13.60 -13.61 2.14
N ARG A 170 -13.98 -14.65 1.42
CA ARG A 170 -13.75 -14.72 -0.02
C ARG A 170 -14.55 -13.63 -0.74
N TYR A 171 -13.85 -12.87 -1.57
CA TYR A 171 -14.45 -11.96 -2.55
C TYR A 171 -14.57 -12.65 -3.89
N ASP A 172 -15.46 -12.11 -4.72
CA ASP A 172 -15.38 -12.36 -6.14
C ASP A 172 -14.04 -11.83 -6.67
N ARG A 173 -13.29 -12.70 -7.37
CA ARG A 173 -11.91 -12.41 -7.79
C ARG A 173 -11.80 -11.24 -8.73
N ALA A 174 -12.77 -11.13 -9.66
CA ALA A 174 -12.80 -10.02 -10.59
C ALA A 174 -12.90 -8.67 -9.84
N THR A 175 -13.70 -8.63 -8.77
CA THR A 175 -13.85 -7.46 -7.91
C THR A 175 -12.55 -7.11 -7.18
N LEU A 176 -11.86 -8.12 -6.62
CA LEU A 176 -10.56 -7.90 -5.95
C LEU A 176 -9.52 -7.36 -6.92
N PHE A 177 -9.40 -7.96 -8.09
CA PHE A 177 -8.47 -7.55 -9.12
C PHE A 177 -8.68 -6.07 -9.48
N ILE A 178 -9.91 -5.67 -9.78
CA ILE A 178 -10.24 -4.28 -10.12
C ILE A 178 -9.89 -3.33 -8.98
N VAL A 179 -10.24 -3.68 -7.73
CA VAL A 179 -9.96 -2.82 -6.56
C VAL A 179 -8.46 -2.64 -6.35
N ILE A 180 -7.65 -3.70 -6.45
CA ILE A 180 -6.19 -3.62 -6.27
C ILE A 180 -5.57 -2.70 -7.31
N PHE A 181 -5.94 -2.85 -8.58
CA PHE A 181 -5.36 -2.03 -9.64
C PHE A 181 -5.85 -0.59 -9.62
N VAL A 182 -7.13 -0.36 -9.30
CA VAL A 182 -7.65 1.01 -9.11
C VAL A 182 -6.93 1.70 -7.94
N THR A 183 -6.72 1.01 -6.83
CA THR A 183 -5.97 1.55 -5.70
C THR A 183 -4.49 1.76 -6.03
N ALA A 184 -3.88 0.92 -6.86
CA ALA A 184 -2.52 1.13 -7.35
C ALA A 184 -2.40 2.40 -8.21
N ILE A 185 -3.33 2.62 -9.15
CA ILE A 185 -3.35 3.84 -9.96
C ILE A 185 -3.60 5.06 -9.07
N ALA A 186 -4.54 4.97 -8.14
CA ALA A 186 -4.84 6.06 -7.20
C ALA A 186 -3.63 6.41 -6.33
N SER A 187 -2.88 5.41 -5.82
CA SER A 187 -1.68 5.64 -5.03
C SER A 187 -0.58 6.35 -5.84
N VAL A 188 -0.35 5.91 -7.08
CA VAL A 188 0.60 6.59 -8.00
C VAL A 188 0.16 8.03 -8.29
N ALA A 189 -1.15 8.26 -8.49
CA ALA A 189 -1.70 9.59 -8.75
C ALA A 189 -1.53 10.52 -7.55
N ILE A 190 -1.83 10.04 -6.34
CA ILE A 190 -1.68 10.80 -5.10
C ILE A 190 -0.22 11.16 -4.88
N VAL A 191 0.69 10.19 -4.99
CA VAL A 191 2.13 10.43 -4.80
C VAL A 191 2.67 11.42 -5.83
N ASN A 192 2.28 11.28 -7.10
CA ASN A 192 2.70 12.22 -8.13
C ASN A 192 2.15 13.63 -7.91
N ASN A 193 0.91 13.76 -7.44
CA ASN A 193 0.34 15.06 -7.10
C ASN A 193 1.00 15.69 -5.87
N PHE A 194 1.45 14.86 -4.93
CA PHE A 194 2.14 15.31 -3.72
C PHE A 194 3.58 15.79 -3.99
N ILE A 195 4.24 15.20 -4.99
CA ILE A 195 5.60 15.58 -5.41
C ILE A 195 5.63 16.84 -6.29
N ARG A 196 4.50 17.22 -6.86
CA ARG A 196 4.35 18.45 -7.69
C ARG A 196 4.33 19.72 -6.84
#